data_9a724ceeabbd8ef90df51f4878bb9efd
#
_entry.id   9a724ceeabbd8ef90df51f4878bb9efd
#
_cell.length_a   1.000
_cell.length_b   1.000
_cell.length_c   1.000
_cell.angle_alpha   90.00
_cell.angle_beta   90.00
_cell.angle_gamma   90.00
#
_symmetry.space_group_name_H-M   'P 1'
#
loop_
_entity.id
_entity.type
_entity.pdbx_description
1 polymer ?
#
loop_
_entity_poly.entity_id
_entity_poly.type
_entity_poly.pdbx_seq_one_letter_code
_entity_poly.pdbx_strand_id
1 'polypeptide(L)'
;SLWRDTPFTDNDHAPGTSAGELTPLTPTQFDERIQNLMERYNTESLQAMLNLFDSHDTNRALFMLDPNTNQNNPALYQNPEYDWGFAIERLKGAVAVQMTMPGAPTIYYGDEVGLVGPVAYANGKWEDDPYNRQPYPWLDESGTPYYTHLQTEAGQAGLRDYYTTLTATRNAHPALRTGDYRTLLADDDLSLYAYGRLLPGEDAAVVIINRSTSDQEVSLDVAGYLPIGANFSDIFTDQIYTVSAAGEL
;
A
#
# COMPACT_ATOMS: atom_id res chain seq x y z
N SER A 1 6.45 9.27 0.63
CA SER A 1 5.55 8.16 1.02
C SER A 1 4.25 8.71 1.63
N LEU A 2 3.11 8.26 1.17
CA LEU A 2 1.80 8.60 1.76
C LEU A 2 1.61 7.92 3.13
N TRP A 3 2.36 6.87 3.42
CA TRP A 3 2.14 5.95 4.54
C TRP A 3 3.02 6.22 5.78
N ARG A 4 3.87 7.24 5.73
CA ARG A 4 4.72 7.61 6.87
C ARG A 4 4.42 9.02 7.33
N ASP A 5 4.53 9.25 8.63
CA ASP A 5 4.43 10.59 9.25
C ASP A 5 5.81 11.19 9.49
N THR A 6 6.85 10.36 9.43
CA THR A 6 8.25 10.75 9.61
C THR A 6 9.09 10.24 8.46
N PRO A 7 10.16 10.94 8.06
CA PRO A 7 11.09 10.45 7.04
C PRO A 7 11.74 9.12 7.44
N PHE A 8 12.07 8.30 6.44
CA PHE A 8 12.98 7.17 6.58
C PHE A 8 14.24 7.51 5.81
N THR A 9 15.29 7.90 6.51
CA THR A 9 16.50 8.49 5.92
C THR A 9 17.71 7.57 5.95
N ASP A 10 17.74 6.65 6.91
CA ASP A 10 18.90 5.79 7.17
C ASP A 10 18.76 4.43 6.48
N ASN A 11 18.28 4.42 5.23
CA ASN A 11 18.25 3.20 4.41
C ASN A 11 19.61 2.95 3.73
N ASP A 12 19.80 1.76 3.17
CA ASP A 12 21.08 1.35 2.59
C ASP A 12 21.49 2.15 1.34
N HIS A 13 20.54 2.62 0.56
CA HIS A 13 20.83 3.23 -0.74
C HIS A 13 21.55 4.57 -0.66
N ALA A 14 21.22 5.42 0.31
CA ALA A 14 21.86 6.71 0.46
C ALA A 14 21.62 7.28 1.86
N PRO A 15 22.23 6.69 2.89
CA PRO A 15 21.97 7.10 4.27
C PRO A 15 22.31 8.59 4.50
N GLY A 16 21.36 9.27 5.14
CA GLY A 16 21.51 10.70 5.43
C GLY A 16 21.42 11.63 4.22
N THR A 17 20.98 11.14 3.06
CA THR A 17 20.77 11.96 1.86
C THR A 17 19.31 11.87 1.38
N SER A 18 18.88 12.87 0.59
CA SER A 18 17.55 12.86 -0.01
C SER A 18 17.36 11.78 -1.10
N ALA A 19 18.42 11.17 -1.59
CA ALA A 19 18.34 10.17 -2.66
C ALA A 19 17.73 8.85 -2.17
N GLY A 20 17.95 8.49 -0.90
CA GLY A 20 17.37 7.29 -0.27
C GLY A 20 16.22 7.60 0.69
N GLU A 21 15.80 8.85 0.78
CA GLU A 21 14.80 9.26 1.76
C GLU A 21 13.38 8.92 1.30
N LEU A 22 12.61 8.27 2.18
CA LEU A 22 11.17 8.15 2.07
C LEU A 22 10.53 9.33 2.79
N THR A 23 10.31 10.41 2.07
CA THR A 23 9.68 11.62 2.61
C THR A 23 8.18 11.41 2.81
N PRO A 24 7.61 11.79 3.96
CA PRO A 24 6.16 11.87 4.13
C PRO A 24 5.53 12.79 3.08
N LEU A 25 4.34 12.42 2.63
CA LEU A 25 3.55 13.22 1.69
C LEU A 25 2.16 13.41 2.28
N THR A 26 1.61 14.61 2.13
CA THR A 26 0.18 14.82 2.35
C THR A 26 -0.63 14.22 1.18
N PRO A 27 -1.95 14.02 1.34
CA PRO A 27 -2.84 13.62 0.25
C PRO A 27 -2.68 14.49 -1.01
N THR A 28 -2.66 15.82 -0.84
CA THR A 28 -2.47 16.76 -1.96
C THR A 28 -1.10 16.57 -2.64
N GLN A 29 -0.01 16.46 -1.87
CA GLN A 29 1.32 16.25 -2.42
C GLN A 29 1.46 14.89 -3.12
N PHE A 30 0.74 13.88 -2.62
CA PHE A 30 0.70 12.59 -3.29
C PHE A 30 -0.04 12.70 -4.63
N ASP A 31 -1.20 13.36 -4.64
CA ASP A 31 -1.97 13.60 -5.87
C ASP A 31 -1.14 14.34 -6.91
N GLU A 32 -0.49 15.43 -6.54
CA GLU A 32 0.39 16.18 -7.44
C GLU A 32 1.44 15.29 -8.13
N ARG A 33 2.02 14.34 -7.40
CA ARG A 33 2.98 13.39 -7.98
C ARG A 33 2.32 12.41 -8.95
N ILE A 34 1.12 11.94 -8.63
CA ILE A 34 0.37 11.05 -9.53
C ILE A 34 -0.05 11.80 -10.79
N GLN A 35 -0.59 13.03 -10.68
CA GLN A 35 -0.95 13.86 -11.84
C GLN A 35 0.27 14.13 -12.72
N ASN A 36 1.42 14.43 -12.15
CA ASN A 36 2.68 14.59 -12.89
C ASN A 36 3.07 13.34 -13.70
N LEU A 37 2.82 12.13 -13.17
CA LEU A 37 3.05 10.90 -13.92
C LEU A 37 2.05 10.76 -15.07
N MET A 38 0.76 11.04 -14.81
CA MET A 38 -0.30 10.97 -15.81
C MET A 38 -0.06 11.95 -16.99
N GLU A 39 0.48 13.13 -16.70
CA GLU A 39 0.82 14.12 -17.73
C GLU A 39 2.05 13.75 -18.58
N ARG A 40 3.01 13.04 -17.98
CA ARG A 40 4.29 12.71 -18.65
C ARG A 40 4.25 11.47 -19.50
N TYR A 41 3.38 10.52 -19.18
CA TYR A 41 3.35 9.23 -19.83
C TYR A 41 1.99 9.00 -20.49
N ASN A 42 1.97 8.38 -21.65
CA ASN A 42 0.74 7.95 -22.29
C ASN A 42 0.10 6.78 -21.52
N THR A 43 -1.17 6.53 -21.77
CA THR A 43 -1.97 5.51 -21.07
C THR A 43 -1.33 4.12 -21.14
N GLU A 44 -0.84 3.72 -22.31
CA GLU A 44 -0.23 2.40 -22.51
C GLU A 44 1.02 2.22 -21.67
N SER A 45 1.86 3.28 -21.60
CA SER A 45 3.06 3.27 -20.76
C SER A 45 2.70 3.22 -19.29
N LEU A 46 1.70 3.99 -18.84
CA LEU A 46 1.22 3.96 -17.45
C LEU A 46 0.69 2.59 -17.06
N GLN A 47 -0.07 1.94 -17.93
CA GLN A 47 -0.61 0.60 -17.69
C GLN A 47 0.49 -0.49 -17.64
N ALA A 48 1.63 -0.25 -18.27
CA ALA A 48 2.76 -1.18 -18.28
C ALA A 48 3.79 -0.91 -17.16
N MET A 49 3.69 0.20 -16.43
CA MET A 49 4.58 0.50 -15.31
C MET A 49 4.43 -0.51 -14.18
N LEU A 50 5.55 -0.90 -13.58
CA LEU A 50 5.55 -1.76 -12.40
C LEU A 50 5.25 -0.93 -11.15
N ASN A 51 4.18 -1.30 -10.44
CA ASN A 51 3.86 -0.74 -9.14
C ASN A 51 4.47 -1.64 -8.06
N LEU A 52 5.64 -1.25 -7.53
CA LEU A 52 6.33 -2.01 -6.50
C LEU A 52 6.65 -1.11 -5.29
N PHE A 53 6.71 -1.68 -4.09
CA PHE A 53 7.12 -0.97 -2.86
C PHE A 53 8.55 -1.26 -2.49
N ASP A 54 8.98 -2.48 -2.69
CA ASP A 54 10.30 -2.96 -2.36
C ASP A 54 10.78 -4.01 -3.37
N SER A 55 12.00 -4.42 -3.18
CA SER A 55 12.67 -5.42 -4.00
C SER A 55 13.82 -6.06 -3.22
N HIS A 56 14.60 -6.88 -3.89
CA HIS A 56 15.85 -7.40 -3.35
C HIS A 56 16.95 -6.34 -3.14
N ASP A 57 16.73 -5.11 -3.57
CA ASP A 57 17.65 -3.98 -3.42
C ASP A 57 17.16 -2.91 -2.44
N THR A 58 16.14 -3.22 -1.62
CA THR A 58 15.60 -2.30 -0.62
C THR A 58 15.24 -3.03 0.66
N ASN A 59 15.10 -2.32 1.75
CA ASN A 59 14.49 -2.89 2.95
C ASN A 59 13.06 -3.38 2.66
N ARG A 60 12.58 -4.36 3.40
CA ARG A 60 11.23 -4.92 3.28
C ARG A 60 10.14 -3.87 3.53
N ALA A 61 9.04 -3.94 2.76
CA ALA A 61 7.95 -2.95 2.82
C ALA A 61 7.39 -2.80 4.24
N LEU A 62 7.10 -3.89 4.92
CA LEU A 62 6.59 -3.84 6.29
C LEU A 62 7.54 -3.10 7.24
N PHE A 63 8.85 -3.39 7.15
CA PHE A 63 9.87 -2.69 7.94
C PHE A 63 9.92 -1.20 7.61
N MET A 64 9.94 -0.84 6.33
CA MET A 64 9.99 0.57 5.92
C MET A 64 8.78 1.38 6.37
N LEU A 65 7.64 0.72 6.62
CA LEU A 65 6.40 1.38 7.07
C LEU A 65 6.28 1.46 8.59
N ASP A 66 7.16 0.79 9.33
CA ASP A 66 7.15 0.86 10.79
C ASP A 66 7.66 2.22 11.30
N PRO A 67 6.93 2.88 12.23
CA PRO A 67 7.31 4.19 12.76
C PRO A 67 8.60 4.16 13.59
N ASN A 68 8.93 3.01 14.19
CA ASN A 68 10.07 2.88 15.10
C ASN A 68 11.42 2.75 14.38
N THR A 69 11.45 2.67 13.05
CA THR A 69 12.69 2.66 12.27
C THR A 69 13.58 3.87 12.55
N ASN A 70 12.99 5.00 12.93
CA ASN A 70 13.73 6.23 13.27
C ASN A 70 14.50 6.16 14.59
N GLN A 71 14.26 5.14 15.41
CA GLN A 71 15.00 4.94 16.66
C GLN A 71 16.39 4.32 16.41
N ASN A 72 16.64 3.82 15.19
CA ASN A 72 17.90 3.19 14.79
C ASN A 72 18.36 2.08 15.76
N ASN A 73 17.39 1.37 16.34
CA ASN A 73 17.60 0.37 17.37
C ASN A 73 17.18 -1.04 16.88
N PRO A 74 18.10 -1.84 16.34
CA PRO A 74 17.78 -3.18 15.86
C PRO A 74 17.33 -4.13 16.98
N ALA A 75 17.67 -3.85 18.26
CA ALA A 75 17.24 -4.70 19.35
C ALA A 75 15.73 -4.70 19.57
N LEU A 76 15.01 -3.66 19.14
CA LEU A 76 13.54 -3.65 19.16
C LEU A 76 12.97 -4.81 18.33
N TYR A 77 13.55 -5.03 17.15
CA TYR A 77 13.06 -6.01 16.16
C TYR A 77 13.55 -7.43 16.45
N GLN A 78 14.47 -7.61 17.41
CA GLN A 78 14.89 -8.92 17.89
C GLN A 78 13.91 -9.50 18.93
N ASN A 79 12.99 -8.67 19.43
CA ASN A 79 11.93 -9.14 20.32
C ASN A 79 10.89 -9.92 19.49
N PRO A 80 10.67 -11.22 19.74
CA PRO A 80 9.68 -12.01 19.01
C PRO A 80 8.24 -11.52 19.24
N GLU A 81 8.01 -10.75 20.30
CA GLU A 81 6.71 -10.15 20.62
C GLU A 81 6.60 -8.69 20.16
N TYR A 82 7.46 -8.26 19.24
CA TYR A 82 7.35 -6.91 18.69
C TYR A 82 6.02 -6.73 17.97
N ASP A 83 5.30 -5.66 18.33
CA ASP A 83 4.00 -5.35 17.75
C ASP A 83 4.14 -4.66 16.39
N TRP A 84 3.85 -5.40 15.33
CA TRP A 84 3.81 -4.92 13.95
C TRP A 84 2.46 -4.33 13.54
N GLY A 85 1.45 -4.33 14.41
CA GLY A 85 0.08 -4.01 14.08
C GLY A 85 -0.07 -2.71 13.30
N PHE A 86 0.58 -1.64 13.76
CA PHE A 86 0.53 -0.35 13.09
C PHE A 86 1.18 -0.36 11.69
N ALA A 87 2.31 -1.03 11.53
CA ALA A 87 2.98 -1.17 10.24
C ALA A 87 2.15 -2.04 9.27
N ILE A 88 1.47 -3.07 9.77
CA ILE A 88 0.56 -3.92 8.99
C ILE A 88 -0.61 -3.11 8.44
N GLU A 89 -1.24 -2.27 9.24
CA GLU A 89 -2.36 -1.43 8.76
C GLU A 89 -1.88 -0.43 7.69
N ARG A 90 -0.69 0.13 7.86
CA ARG A 90 -0.06 0.96 6.81
C ARG A 90 0.24 0.17 5.54
N LEU A 91 0.72 -1.06 5.67
CA LEU A 91 0.99 -1.94 4.53
C LEU A 91 -0.31 -2.28 3.80
N LYS A 92 -1.39 -2.60 4.51
CA LYS A 92 -2.71 -2.84 3.90
C LYS A 92 -3.16 -1.65 3.06
N GLY A 93 -3.10 -0.44 3.61
CA GLY A 93 -3.43 0.76 2.85
C GLY A 93 -2.55 0.95 1.61
N ALA A 94 -1.24 0.74 1.73
CA ALA A 94 -0.31 0.82 0.61
C ALA A 94 -0.65 -0.22 -0.48
N VAL A 95 -0.94 -1.46 -0.08
CA VAL A 95 -1.34 -2.55 -1.00
C VAL A 95 -2.67 -2.24 -1.70
N ALA A 96 -3.64 -1.64 -1.01
CA ALA A 96 -4.86 -1.18 -1.65
C ALA A 96 -4.55 -0.22 -2.82
N VAL A 97 -3.66 0.75 -2.61
CA VAL A 97 -3.19 1.64 -3.68
C VAL A 97 -2.46 0.85 -4.77
N GLN A 98 -1.52 -0.02 -4.42
CA GLN A 98 -0.75 -0.81 -5.39
C GLN A 98 -1.65 -1.60 -6.33
N MET A 99 -2.69 -2.23 -5.79
CA MET A 99 -3.59 -3.10 -6.54
C MET A 99 -4.65 -2.35 -7.35
N THR A 100 -4.90 -1.08 -7.05
CA THR A 100 -5.99 -0.33 -7.68
C THR A 100 -5.53 0.82 -8.58
N MET A 101 -4.28 1.27 -8.44
CA MET A 101 -3.67 2.26 -9.35
C MET A 101 -3.44 1.70 -10.76
N PRO A 102 -3.35 2.57 -11.80
CA PRO A 102 -2.83 2.17 -13.10
C PRO A 102 -1.44 1.54 -12.98
N GLY A 103 -1.14 0.56 -13.83
CA GLY A 103 0.13 -0.15 -13.84
C GLY A 103 0.00 -1.63 -13.48
N ALA A 104 1.12 -2.33 -13.46
CA ALA A 104 1.23 -3.75 -13.13
C ALA A 104 1.70 -3.90 -11.68
N PRO A 105 0.82 -4.30 -10.74
CA PRO A 105 1.24 -4.54 -9.36
C PRO A 105 2.32 -5.63 -9.30
N THR A 106 3.40 -5.35 -8.61
CA THR A 106 4.52 -6.26 -8.43
C THR A 106 4.74 -6.45 -6.94
N ILE A 107 4.47 -7.66 -6.46
CA ILE A 107 4.63 -8.04 -5.05
C ILE A 107 6.01 -8.68 -4.91
N TYR A 108 6.84 -8.14 -4.04
CA TYR A 108 8.07 -8.83 -3.65
C TYR A 108 7.70 -10.00 -2.73
N TYR A 109 8.24 -11.18 -3.01
CA TYR A 109 7.85 -12.41 -2.30
C TYR A 109 7.98 -12.24 -0.78
N GLY A 110 7.00 -12.69 -0.04
CA GLY A 110 6.97 -12.61 1.42
C GLY A 110 6.27 -11.36 1.97
N ASP A 111 6.03 -10.33 1.17
CA ASP A 111 5.27 -9.15 1.63
C ASP A 111 3.85 -9.54 2.03
N GLU A 112 3.25 -10.46 1.27
CA GLU A 112 1.90 -10.97 1.52
C GLU A 112 1.77 -11.76 2.82
N VAL A 113 2.89 -12.11 3.43
CA VAL A 113 2.94 -12.74 4.77
C VAL A 113 3.68 -11.88 5.79
N GLY A 114 3.97 -10.63 5.45
CA GLY A 114 4.63 -9.69 6.34
C GLY A 114 6.07 -10.06 6.70
N LEU A 115 6.81 -10.68 5.75
CA LEU A 115 8.20 -11.04 5.97
C LEU A 115 9.05 -9.79 6.15
N VAL A 116 9.71 -9.66 7.29
CA VAL A 116 10.65 -8.57 7.59
C VAL A 116 12.09 -9.05 7.51
N GLY A 117 12.35 -10.26 7.99
CA GLY A 117 13.68 -10.84 8.10
C GLY A 117 14.52 -10.28 9.25
N PRO A 118 15.78 -10.69 9.35
CA PRO A 118 16.70 -10.08 10.31
C PRO A 118 16.89 -8.61 10.00
N VAL A 119 16.68 -7.77 10.99
CA VAL A 119 16.85 -6.33 10.87
C VAL A 119 18.25 -5.96 11.38
N ALA A 120 19.06 -5.33 10.55
CA ALA A 120 20.42 -4.96 10.89
C ALA A 120 20.64 -3.46 10.68
N TYR A 121 21.24 -2.82 11.69
CA TYR A 121 21.66 -1.42 11.62
C TYR A 121 23.17 -1.36 11.82
N ALA A 122 23.89 -0.90 10.81
CA ALA A 122 25.33 -0.76 10.84
C ALA A 122 25.79 0.43 10.00
N ASN A 123 26.92 1.03 10.36
CA ASN A 123 27.53 2.14 9.61
C ASN A 123 26.58 3.35 9.39
N GLY A 124 25.65 3.58 10.31
CA GLY A 124 24.70 4.69 10.23
C GLY A 124 23.53 4.46 9.28
N LYS A 125 23.25 3.22 8.90
CA LYS A 125 22.15 2.87 8.00
C LYS A 125 21.48 1.56 8.40
N TRP A 126 20.24 1.36 7.93
CA TRP A 126 19.57 0.09 7.93
C TRP A 126 20.02 -0.72 6.71
N GLU A 127 20.73 -1.81 6.96
CA GLU A 127 21.21 -2.69 5.90
C GLU A 127 20.03 -3.43 5.25
N ASP A 128 20.00 -3.50 3.94
CA ASP A 128 18.99 -4.25 3.18
C ASP A 128 19.53 -5.63 2.71
N ASP A 129 20.60 -5.68 1.95
CA ASP A 129 21.19 -6.93 1.46
C ASP A 129 22.29 -7.44 2.43
N PRO A 130 22.30 -8.71 2.82
CA PRO A 130 21.43 -9.83 2.36
C PRO A 130 20.17 -10.03 3.20
N TYR A 131 19.86 -9.15 4.12
CA TYR A 131 18.84 -9.34 5.16
C TYR A 131 17.41 -9.32 4.61
N ASN A 132 17.18 -8.74 3.44
CA ASN A 132 15.89 -8.67 2.73
C ASN A 132 15.63 -9.90 1.83
N ARG A 133 16.57 -10.86 1.73
CA ARG A 133 16.51 -12.02 0.82
C ARG A 133 16.32 -13.35 1.54
N GLN A 134 15.61 -13.37 2.67
CA GLN A 134 15.34 -14.60 3.40
C GLN A 134 14.52 -15.58 2.55
N PRO A 135 14.67 -16.89 2.81
CA PRO A 135 13.72 -17.88 2.30
C PRO A 135 12.29 -17.53 2.70
N TYR A 136 11.33 -17.88 1.86
CA TYR A 136 9.93 -17.75 2.22
C TYR A 136 9.61 -18.60 3.47
N PRO A 137 8.83 -18.09 4.42
CA PRO A 137 8.53 -18.77 5.69
C PRO A 137 7.52 -19.89 5.52
N TRP A 138 7.86 -20.90 4.73
CA TRP A 138 7.02 -22.07 4.49
C TRP A 138 6.74 -22.85 5.78
N LEU A 139 5.53 -23.37 5.87
CA LEU A 139 5.14 -24.36 6.86
C LEU A 139 5.21 -25.76 6.25
N ASP A 140 5.56 -26.75 7.05
CA ASP A 140 5.45 -28.16 6.66
C ASP A 140 3.97 -28.63 6.72
N GLU A 141 3.72 -29.91 6.40
CA GLU A 141 2.38 -30.50 6.42
C GLU A 141 1.73 -30.50 7.81
N SER A 142 2.52 -30.36 8.88
CA SER A 142 2.03 -30.25 10.25
C SER A 142 1.73 -28.82 10.71
N GLY A 143 2.04 -27.83 9.86
CA GLY A 143 1.98 -26.42 10.19
C GLY A 143 3.19 -25.92 10.97
N THR A 144 4.30 -26.65 10.96
CA THR A 144 5.54 -26.26 11.61
C THR A 144 6.42 -25.47 10.63
N PRO A 145 6.98 -24.31 11.02
CA PRO A 145 7.86 -23.55 10.15
C PRO A 145 9.14 -24.30 9.80
N TYR A 146 9.49 -24.35 8.51
CA TYR A 146 10.80 -24.87 8.08
C TYR A 146 11.97 -24.03 8.62
N TYR A 147 11.73 -22.74 8.85
CA TYR A 147 12.72 -21.78 9.32
C TYR A 147 12.22 -21.10 10.59
N THR A 148 12.56 -21.67 11.74
CA THR A 148 12.06 -21.20 13.05
C THR A 148 12.61 -19.83 13.47
N HIS A 149 13.66 -19.34 12.80
CA HIS A 149 14.25 -18.03 13.05
C HIS A 149 13.61 -16.92 12.19
N LEU A 150 12.76 -17.28 11.23
CA LEU A 150 12.02 -16.31 10.45
C LEU A 150 10.72 -15.97 11.16
N GLN A 151 10.34 -14.73 10.99
CA GLN A 151 9.05 -14.26 11.46
C GLN A 151 7.95 -15.08 10.78
N THR A 152 7.10 -15.69 11.58
CA THR A 152 5.93 -16.41 11.11
C THR A 152 4.68 -15.75 11.67
N GLU A 153 3.64 -15.84 10.92
CA GLU A 153 2.22 -15.72 11.25
C GLU A 153 1.72 -14.60 12.18
N ALA A 154 2.31 -14.35 13.35
CA ALA A 154 1.67 -13.52 14.34
C ALA A 154 1.37 -12.09 13.88
N GLY A 155 2.25 -11.53 13.06
CA GLY A 155 2.00 -10.24 12.44
C GLY A 155 1.24 -10.33 11.13
N GLN A 156 1.06 -11.54 10.63
CA GLN A 156 0.56 -11.79 9.29
C GLN A 156 -0.90 -12.24 9.26
N ALA A 157 -1.53 -12.39 10.42
CA ALA A 157 -2.93 -12.76 10.50
C ALA A 157 -3.80 -11.87 9.60
N GLY A 158 -4.43 -12.48 8.62
CA GLY A 158 -5.28 -11.80 7.66
C GLY A 158 -4.56 -11.00 6.56
N LEU A 159 -3.24 -10.81 6.60
CA LEU A 159 -2.53 -10.05 5.57
C LEU A 159 -2.56 -10.78 4.22
N ARG A 160 -2.31 -12.09 4.22
CA ARG A 160 -2.39 -12.91 3.02
C ARG A 160 -3.79 -12.93 2.41
N ASP A 161 -4.82 -13.00 3.25
CA ASP A 161 -6.22 -12.96 2.80
C ASP A 161 -6.54 -11.59 2.20
N TYR A 162 -6.00 -10.52 2.77
CA TYR A 162 -6.12 -9.16 2.27
C TYR A 162 -5.52 -9.01 0.86
N TYR A 163 -4.29 -9.49 0.66
CA TYR A 163 -3.64 -9.53 -0.66
C TYR A 163 -4.44 -10.38 -1.65
N THR A 164 -4.95 -11.53 -1.22
CA THR A 164 -5.76 -12.42 -2.05
C THR A 164 -7.05 -11.73 -2.48
N THR A 165 -7.75 -11.06 -1.57
CA THR A 165 -8.98 -10.31 -1.85
C THR A 165 -8.72 -9.20 -2.88
N LEU A 166 -7.70 -8.37 -2.66
CA LEU A 166 -7.38 -7.28 -3.59
C LEU A 166 -6.93 -7.78 -4.96
N THR A 167 -6.16 -8.86 -5.01
CA THR A 167 -5.74 -9.48 -6.27
C THR A 167 -6.96 -10.04 -7.03
N ALA A 168 -7.86 -10.72 -6.33
CA ALA A 168 -9.10 -11.21 -6.91
C ALA A 168 -9.99 -10.06 -7.42
N THR A 169 -10.12 -8.99 -6.62
CA THR A 169 -10.86 -7.78 -6.99
C THR A 169 -10.28 -7.15 -8.26
N ARG A 170 -8.96 -6.94 -8.32
CA ARG A 170 -8.33 -6.40 -9.54
C ARG A 170 -8.57 -7.27 -10.77
N ASN A 171 -8.54 -8.59 -10.60
CA ASN A 171 -8.80 -9.52 -11.70
C ASN A 171 -10.27 -9.50 -12.16
N ALA A 172 -11.20 -9.35 -11.23
CA ALA A 172 -12.63 -9.28 -11.51
C ALA A 172 -13.04 -7.95 -12.15
N HIS A 173 -12.36 -6.85 -11.83
CA HIS A 173 -12.71 -5.49 -12.24
C HIS A 173 -11.81 -4.95 -13.35
N PRO A 174 -12.25 -4.96 -14.62
CA PRO A 174 -11.49 -4.39 -15.73
C PRO A 174 -11.12 -2.91 -15.55
N ALA A 175 -11.97 -2.12 -14.89
CA ALA A 175 -11.68 -0.72 -14.59
C ALA A 175 -10.37 -0.54 -13.79
N LEU A 176 -10.03 -1.46 -12.90
CA LEU A 176 -8.78 -1.41 -12.14
C LEU A 176 -7.55 -1.69 -13.00
N ARG A 177 -7.71 -2.41 -14.12
CA ARG A 177 -6.62 -2.75 -15.04
C ARG A 177 -6.41 -1.71 -16.11
N THR A 178 -7.49 -1.33 -16.80
CA THR A 178 -7.44 -0.50 -18.01
C THR A 178 -8.33 0.74 -17.97
N GLY A 179 -9.12 0.93 -16.91
CA GLY A 179 -9.94 2.13 -16.74
C GLY A 179 -9.10 3.41 -16.59
N ASP A 180 -9.75 4.53 -16.74
CA ASP A 180 -9.16 5.83 -16.47
C ASP A 180 -8.76 5.98 -14.99
N TYR A 181 -8.18 7.11 -14.66
CA TYR A 181 -7.90 7.51 -13.29
C TYR A 181 -8.39 8.93 -13.08
N ARG A 182 -9.16 9.13 -12.02
CA ARG A 182 -9.62 10.45 -11.62
C ARG A 182 -9.54 10.63 -10.11
N THR A 183 -8.82 11.64 -9.65
CA THR A 183 -8.85 12.06 -8.25
C THR A 183 -10.24 12.61 -7.90
N LEU A 184 -10.82 12.09 -6.83
CA LEU A 184 -12.13 12.48 -6.31
C LEU A 184 -11.99 13.34 -5.06
N LEU A 185 -10.96 13.10 -4.24
CA LEU A 185 -10.66 13.86 -3.03
C LEU A 185 -9.17 13.79 -2.71
N ALA A 186 -8.61 14.92 -2.34
CA ALA A 186 -7.30 15.01 -1.67
C ALA A 186 -7.44 16.02 -0.54
N ASP A 187 -7.61 15.53 0.68
CA ASP A 187 -7.89 16.36 1.87
C ASP A 187 -6.78 16.15 2.90
N ASP A 188 -5.97 17.18 3.08
CA ASP A 188 -4.84 17.16 4.00
C ASP A 188 -5.27 17.25 5.46
N ASP A 189 -6.36 17.94 5.76
CA ASP A 189 -6.88 18.13 7.12
C ASP A 189 -7.49 16.84 7.66
N LEU A 190 -8.25 16.13 6.84
CA LEU A 190 -8.84 14.84 7.18
C LEU A 190 -7.87 13.68 6.95
N SER A 191 -6.74 13.92 6.28
CA SER A 191 -5.80 12.88 5.83
C SER A 191 -6.47 11.83 4.95
N LEU A 192 -7.39 12.26 4.08
CA LEU A 192 -8.13 11.41 3.15
C LEU A 192 -7.64 11.59 1.71
N TYR A 193 -7.59 10.48 1.00
CA TYR A 193 -7.35 10.47 -0.43
C TYR A 193 -8.34 9.53 -1.11
N ALA A 194 -9.04 10.00 -2.15
CA ALA A 194 -9.96 9.17 -2.91
C ALA A 194 -9.79 9.37 -4.41
N TYR A 195 -9.95 8.28 -5.15
CA TYR A 195 -9.91 8.29 -6.61
C TYR A 195 -10.86 7.27 -7.21
N GLY A 196 -11.27 7.54 -8.43
CA GLY A 196 -12.08 6.66 -9.25
C GLY A 196 -11.27 5.99 -10.35
N ARG A 197 -11.71 4.81 -10.73
CA ARG A 197 -11.30 4.06 -11.91
C ARG A 197 -12.56 3.76 -12.71
N LEU A 198 -12.64 4.21 -13.96
CA LEU A 198 -13.83 4.04 -14.81
C LEU A 198 -13.41 3.44 -16.15
N LEU A 199 -14.07 2.37 -16.51
CA LEU A 199 -14.10 1.84 -17.88
C LEU A 199 -15.51 2.09 -18.42
N PRO A 200 -15.71 3.11 -19.27
CA PRO A 200 -17.04 3.59 -19.64
C PRO A 200 -17.95 2.52 -20.21
N GLY A 201 -19.13 2.36 -19.63
CA GLY A 201 -20.15 1.38 -20.05
C GLY A 201 -19.88 -0.06 -19.62
N GLU A 202 -18.78 -0.33 -18.92
CA GLU A 202 -18.39 -1.68 -18.51
C GLU A 202 -18.26 -1.82 -17.00
N ASP A 203 -17.39 -1.01 -16.36
CA ASP A 203 -17.02 -1.22 -14.96
C ASP A 203 -16.53 0.09 -14.30
N ALA A 204 -16.67 0.19 -12.98
CA ALA A 204 -16.14 1.29 -12.20
C ALA A 204 -15.73 0.84 -10.80
N ALA A 205 -14.71 1.49 -10.24
CA ALA A 205 -14.32 1.32 -8.87
C ALA A 205 -14.02 2.68 -8.23
N VAL A 206 -14.33 2.81 -6.95
CA VAL A 206 -13.95 3.95 -6.11
C VAL A 206 -13.05 3.45 -4.99
N VAL A 207 -11.94 4.13 -4.77
CA VAL A 207 -10.96 3.79 -3.76
C VAL A 207 -10.83 4.97 -2.80
N ILE A 208 -11.03 4.70 -1.51
CA ILE A 208 -10.93 5.70 -0.45
C ILE A 208 -9.87 5.24 0.54
N ILE A 209 -8.91 6.11 0.81
CA ILE A 209 -7.79 5.85 1.70
C ILE A 209 -7.89 6.82 2.88
N ASN A 210 -8.09 6.27 4.06
CA ASN A 210 -8.01 7.01 5.31
C ASN A 210 -6.64 6.76 5.95
N ARG A 211 -5.85 7.83 6.08
CA ARG A 211 -4.54 7.80 6.76
C ARG A 211 -4.63 8.25 8.21
N SER A 212 -5.76 8.78 8.63
CA SER A 212 -5.95 9.20 10.02
C SER A 212 -6.06 7.98 10.95
N THR A 213 -5.99 8.21 12.24
CA THR A 213 -6.19 7.19 13.27
C THR A 213 -7.63 7.11 13.75
N SER A 214 -8.55 7.82 13.11
CA SER A 214 -9.97 7.86 13.44
C SER A 214 -10.84 7.58 12.21
N ASP A 215 -12.04 7.10 12.45
CA ASP A 215 -13.04 6.97 11.40
C ASP A 215 -13.40 8.34 10.85
N GLN A 216 -13.55 8.42 9.52
CA GLN A 216 -13.93 9.63 8.81
C GLN A 216 -15.19 9.36 8.00
N GLU A 217 -16.07 10.35 7.96
CA GLU A 217 -17.23 10.36 7.09
C GLU A 217 -17.06 11.46 6.04
N VAL A 218 -17.22 11.11 4.77
CA VAL A 218 -17.01 12.02 3.65
C VAL A 218 -18.03 11.76 2.56
N SER A 219 -18.48 12.81 1.89
CA SER A 219 -19.24 12.73 0.64
C SER A 219 -18.32 13.07 -0.53
N LEU A 220 -18.30 12.21 -1.54
CA LEU A 220 -17.49 12.39 -2.75
C LEU A 220 -18.34 12.97 -3.87
N ASP A 221 -17.93 14.10 -4.45
CA ASP A 221 -18.52 14.62 -5.69
C ASP A 221 -18.08 13.76 -6.88
N VAL A 222 -19.02 12.98 -7.40
CA VAL A 222 -18.84 12.09 -8.55
C VAL A 222 -19.74 12.48 -9.72
N ALA A 223 -20.34 13.68 -9.66
CA ALA A 223 -21.22 14.19 -10.70
C ALA A 223 -20.51 14.23 -12.07
N GLY A 224 -21.19 13.71 -13.09
CA GLY A 224 -20.63 13.64 -14.45
C GLY A 224 -19.50 12.62 -14.63
N TYR A 225 -19.11 11.90 -13.58
CA TYR A 225 -18.15 10.82 -13.63
C TYR A 225 -18.82 9.45 -13.44
N LEU A 226 -19.60 9.29 -12.38
CA LEU A 226 -20.33 8.06 -12.14
C LEU A 226 -21.84 8.26 -12.40
N PRO A 227 -22.56 7.23 -12.87
CA PRO A 227 -24.00 7.35 -13.13
C PRO A 227 -24.80 7.52 -11.83
N ILE A 228 -25.79 8.42 -11.84
CA ILE A 228 -26.76 8.54 -10.76
C ILE A 228 -27.48 7.21 -10.56
N GLY A 229 -27.60 6.78 -9.30
CA GLY A 229 -28.20 5.50 -8.93
C GLY A 229 -27.29 4.28 -9.10
N ALA A 230 -26.01 4.45 -9.51
CA ALA A 230 -25.05 3.36 -9.50
C ALA A 230 -24.79 2.90 -8.06
N ASN A 231 -24.68 1.59 -7.87
CA ASN A 231 -24.39 0.97 -6.59
C ASN A 231 -22.95 0.44 -6.55
N PHE A 232 -22.27 0.72 -5.48
CA PHE A 232 -20.94 0.22 -5.17
C PHE A 232 -20.99 -0.62 -3.91
N SER A 233 -20.44 -1.81 -3.93
CA SER A 233 -20.27 -2.65 -2.74
C SER A 233 -18.86 -2.52 -2.21
N ASP A 234 -18.71 -2.25 -0.92
CA ASP A 234 -17.42 -2.34 -0.25
C ASP A 234 -16.95 -3.80 -0.23
N ILE A 235 -15.75 -4.06 -0.72
CA ILE A 235 -15.21 -5.41 -0.89
C ILE A 235 -14.82 -6.11 0.41
N PHE A 236 -14.78 -5.38 1.53
CA PHE A 236 -14.43 -5.92 2.84
C PHE A 236 -15.63 -6.05 3.77
N THR A 237 -16.67 -5.22 3.61
CA THR A 237 -17.81 -5.15 4.52
C THR A 237 -19.14 -5.53 3.87
N ASP A 238 -19.17 -5.67 2.54
CA ASP A 238 -20.38 -5.86 1.73
C ASP A 238 -21.42 -4.71 1.85
N GLN A 239 -21.02 -3.58 2.47
CA GLN A 239 -21.87 -2.42 2.54
C GLN A 239 -22.09 -1.81 1.15
N ILE A 240 -23.33 -1.40 0.87
CA ILE A 240 -23.69 -0.82 -0.42
C ILE A 240 -23.80 0.70 -0.29
N TYR A 241 -23.16 1.40 -1.19
CA TYR A 241 -23.21 2.83 -1.37
C TYR A 241 -23.85 3.14 -2.72
N THR A 242 -24.72 4.13 -2.77
CA THR A 242 -25.45 4.50 -3.99
C THR A 242 -25.18 5.96 -4.36
N VAL A 243 -24.82 6.19 -5.62
CA VAL A 243 -24.66 7.56 -6.13
C VAL A 243 -26.00 8.28 -6.05
N SER A 244 -26.07 9.34 -5.29
CA SER A 244 -27.27 10.14 -5.04
C SER A 244 -27.74 10.91 -6.27
N ALA A 245 -28.96 11.45 -6.23
CA ALA A 245 -29.47 12.33 -7.28
C ALA A 245 -28.68 13.65 -7.41
N ALA A 246 -27.94 14.04 -6.37
CA ALA A 246 -27.03 15.19 -6.41
C ALA A 246 -25.66 14.85 -7.07
N GLY A 247 -25.40 13.58 -7.36
CA GLY A 247 -24.10 13.13 -7.88
C GLY A 247 -23.06 12.94 -6.78
N GLU A 248 -23.49 12.56 -5.59
CA GLU A 248 -22.61 12.32 -4.43
C GLU A 248 -22.62 10.83 -4.07
N LEU A 249 -21.48 10.33 -3.64
CA LEU A 249 -21.28 8.97 -3.14
C LEU A 249 -20.77 9.02 -1.70
#